data_9baac66a3022108cb8210698e8e4daf5
#
_entry.id   9baac66a3022108cb8210698e8e4daf5
#
_cell.length_a   1.000
_cell.length_b   1.000
_cell.length_c   1.000
_cell.angle_alpha   90.00
_cell.angle_beta   90.00
_cell.angle_gamma   90.00
#
_symmetry.space_group_name_H-M   'P 1'
#
loop_
_entity.id
_entity.type
_entity.pdbx_description
1 polymer ?
#
loop_
_entity_poly.entity_id
_entity_poly.type
_entity_poly.pdbx_seq_one_letter_code
_entity_poly.pdbx_strand_id
1 'polypeptide(L)'
;MLASVIDATKTLAVNHTTWTVLDIARKYRPDNSGRLRRPHSQRNFAPGWRALKRQHDLVDSIFHNYPLGNAILNKVYDNPDDTDAWYDIYDGRHRIETIWKFINNEFRYNGVYYRDLSVADRKTFNERKIPVTEITFDAETSAERQAYILADVFIRLNRGVKLTDSDLCWANRDMPMIRATLQMLDEYEDRLRASFGGCDVHARTDLANWVALV
;
A
#
# COMPACT_ATOMS: atom_id res chain seq x y z
N MET A 1 -8.23 -25.75 -33.90
CA MET A 1 -8.53 -25.64 -32.48
C MET A 1 -8.17 -24.22 -32.05
N LEU A 2 -9.14 -23.39 -31.77
CA LEU A 2 -8.88 -22.07 -31.17
C LEU A 2 -8.42 -22.33 -29.75
N ALA A 3 -7.17 -21.95 -29.42
CA ALA A 3 -6.68 -21.98 -28.05
C ALA A 3 -7.61 -21.13 -27.17
N SER A 4 -8.00 -21.66 -26.02
CA SER A 4 -8.80 -20.91 -25.06
C SER A 4 -8.06 -19.59 -24.74
N VAL A 5 -8.70 -18.47 -25.03
CA VAL A 5 -8.15 -17.13 -24.78
C VAL A 5 -8.12 -16.82 -23.28
N ILE A 6 -8.76 -17.68 -22.48
CA ILE A 6 -8.83 -17.54 -21.02
C ILE A 6 -8.18 -18.78 -20.42
N ASP A 7 -6.96 -18.64 -19.97
CA ASP A 7 -6.36 -19.62 -19.06
C ASP A 7 -7.09 -19.49 -17.71
N ALA A 8 -8.08 -20.37 -17.54
CA ALA A 8 -9.04 -20.32 -16.44
C ALA A 8 -8.47 -20.92 -15.12
N THR A 9 -7.17 -21.04 -14.98
CA THR A 9 -6.58 -21.35 -13.71
C THR A 9 -6.77 -20.13 -12.78
N LYS A 10 -7.75 -20.22 -11.88
CA LYS A 10 -7.94 -19.25 -10.81
C LYS A 10 -6.67 -19.19 -9.99
N THR A 11 -5.80 -18.24 -10.29
CA THR A 11 -4.57 -18.01 -9.53
C THR A 11 -4.79 -17.11 -8.33
N LEU A 12 -5.96 -16.45 -8.25
CA LEU A 12 -6.29 -15.57 -7.14
C LEU A 12 -7.79 -15.62 -6.79
N ALA A 13 -8.09 -15.46 -5.52
CA ALA A 13 -9.43 -15.22 -5.02
C ALA A 13 -9.55 -13.76 -4.52
N VAL A 14 -10.72 -13.16 -4.77
CA VAL A 14 -11.04 -11.81 -4.32
C VAL A 14 -12.24 -11.87 -3.39
N ASN A 15 -12.08 -11.34 -2.17
CA ASN A 15 -13.14 -11.24 -1.18
C ASN A 15 -13.40 -9.78 -0.84
N HIS A 16 -14.66 -9.36 -0.90
CA HIS A 16 -15.08 -8.01 -0.52
C HIS A 16 -15.69 -8.05 0.87
N THR A 17 -15.12 -7.27 1.78
CA THR A 17 -15.55 -7.20 3.17
C THR A 17 -15.52 -5.76 3.69
N THR A 18 -15.85 -5.58 4.94
CA THR A 18 -15.73 -4.28 5.61
C THR A 18 -15.06 -4.45 6.97
N TRP A 19 -14.12 -3.56 7.28
CA TRP A 19 -13.49 -3.49 8.58
C TRP A 19 -13.86 -2.18 9.27
N THR A 20 -13.95 -2.22 10.59
CA THR A 20 -14.13 -0.97 11.33
C THR A 20 -12.82 -0.16 11.36
N VAL A 21 -12.95 1.14 11.54
CA VAL A 21 -11.80 2.04 11.77
C VAL A 21 -10.94 1.53 12.90
N LEU A 22 -11.58 1.04 13.98
CA LEU A 22 -10.87 0.49 15.13
C LEU A 22 -10.11 -0.80 14.80
N ASP A 23 -10.68 -1.69 13.99
CA ASP A 23 -10.01 -2.92 13.56
C ASP A 23 -8.75 -2.61 12.74
N ILE A 24 -8.85 -1.63 11.83
CA ILE A 24 -7.72 -1.16 11.03
C ILE A 24 -6.62 -0.61 11.95
N ALA A 25 -6.97 0.28 12.88
CA ALA A 25 -5.99 0.88 13.79
C ALA A 25 -5.32 -0.15 14.71
N ARG A 26 -6.04 -1.19 15.12
CA ARG A 26 -5.49 -2.27 15.94
C ARG A 26 -4.53 -3.17 15.19
N LYS A 27 -4.78 -3.39 13.91
CA LYS A 27 -3.96 -4.27 13.06
C LYS A 27 -2.73 -3.57 12.48
N TYR A 28 -2.75 -2.25 12.34
CA TYR A 28 -1.66 -1.48 11.75
C TYR A 28 -0.62 -1.04 12.79
N ARG A 29 0.67 -1.15 12.42
CA ARG A 29 1.80 -0.56 13.16
C ARG A 29 2.79 0.03 12.13
N PRO A 30 3.34 1.23 12.37
CA PRO A 30 4.29 1.87 11.44
C PRO A 30 5.58 1.09 11.22
N ASP A 31 5.99 0.28 12.21
CA ASP A 31 7.18 -0.58 12.18
C ASP A 31 6.95 -1.96 11.55
N ASN A 32 5.77 -2.17 10.96
CA ASN A 32 5.33 -3.45 10.41
C ASN A 32 5.18 -4.61 11.43
N SER A 33 5.18 -4.33 12.73
CA SER A 33 4.92 -5.35 13.75
C SER A 33 3.44 -5.76 13.87
N GLY A 34 2.55 -5.00 13.22
CA GLY A 34 1.13 -5.29 13.17
C GLY A 34 0.75 -6.27 12.07
N ARG A 35 -0.51 -6.70 12.06
CA ARG A 35 -1.07 -7.59 11.02
C ARG A 35 -1.27 -6.92 9.67
N LEU A 36 -1.41 -5.59 9.63
CA LEU A 36 -1.38 -4.78 8.43
C LEU A 36 0.05 -4.29 8.20
N ARG A 37 0.68 -4.74 7.13
CA ARG A 37 2.07 -4.45 6.79
C ARG A 37 2.16 -3.59 5.54
N ARG A 38 3.24 -2.83 5.48
CA ARG A 38 3.67 -2.17 4.25
C ARG A 38 4.60 -3.15 3.51
N PRO A 39 4.21 -3.67 2.35
CA PRO A 39 5.14 -4.50 1.58
C PRO A 39 6.36 -3.66 1.19
N HIS A 40 7.52 -4.28 1.17
CA HIS A 40 8.78 -3.61 0.77
C HIS A 40 8.68 -2.98 -0.63
N SER A 41 7.75 -3.48 -1.47
CA SER A 41 7.44 -2.97 -2.80
C SER A 41 6.68 -1.65 -2.82
N GLN A 42 6.20 -1.15 -1.69
CA GLN A 42 5.45 0.10 -1.71
C GLN A 42 6.33 1.33 -1.58
N ARG A 43 6.02 2.27 -2.45
CA ARG A 43 6.55 3.64 -2.56
C ARG A 43 6.81 4.31 -1.21
N ASN A 44 7.92 5.02 -1.15
CA ASN A 44 7.98 6.21 -0.32
C ASN A 44 7.05 7.26 -0.92
N PHE A 45 6.27 7.91 -0.10
CA PHE A 45 5.13 8.78 -0.43
C PHE A 45 5.36 9.82 -1.51
N ALA A 46 4.31 10.03 -2.34
CA ALA A 46 4.16 11.29 -3.05
C ALA A 46 4.19 12.45 -2.05
N PRO A 47 5.09 13.45 -2.24
CA PRO A 47 5.08 14.67 -1.47
C PRO A 47 3.67 15.30 -1.57
N GLY A 48 3.08 15.71 -0.48
CA GLY A 48 1.76 16.34 -0.46
C GLY A 48 0.64 15.53 0.19
N TRP A 49 0.77 14.19 0.34
CA TRP A 49 -0.21 13.46 1.14
C TRP A 49 0.01 13.64 2.66
N ARG A 50 1.22 14.02 3.06
CA ARG A 50 1.52 14.44 4.43
C ARG A 50 0.91 15.81 4.80
N ALA A 51 0.25 16.49 3.83
CA ALA A 51 -0.41 17.74 4.13
C ALA A 51 -1.52 17.50 5.15
N LEU A 52 -1.44 18.22 6.26
CA LEU A 52 -2.38 18.16 7.39
C LEU A 52 -3.84 18.25 6.90
N LYS A 53 -4.08 19.04 5.84
CA LYS A 53 -5.39 19.18 5.20
C LYS A 53 -5.98 17.85 4.76
N ARG A 54 -5.25 17.00 4.06
CA ARG A 54 -5.77 15.69 3.59
C ARG A 54 -6.05 14.71 4.73
N GLN A 55 -5.29 14.82 5.81
CA GLN A 55 -5.55 14.03 7.02
C GLN A 55 -6.84 14.50 7.69
N HIS A 56 -7.06 15.81 7.77
CA HIS A 56 -8.30 16.40 8.28
C HIS A 56 -9.49 16.01 7.41
N ASP A 57 -9.40 16.13 6.08
CA ASP A 57 -10.46 15.77 5.14
C ASP A 57 -10.89 14.29 5.29
N LEU A 58 -9.92 13.39 5.57
CA LEU A 58 -10.23 11.99 5.83
C LEU A 58 -10.97 11.79 7.15
N VAL A 59 -10.51 12.41 8.24
CA VAL A 59 -11.15 12.32 9.56
C VAL A 59 -12.56 12.91 9.49
N ASP A 60 -12.72 14.03 8.78
CA ASP A 60 -14.01 14.65 8.50
C ASP A 60 -14.94 13.69 7.76
N SER A 61 -14.46 13.04 6.72
CA SER A 61 -15.22 12.06 5.95
C SER A 61 -15.67 10.86 6.79
N ILE A 62 -14.84 10.44 7.75
CA ILE A 62 -15.21 9.37 8.70
C ILE A 62 -16.36 9.81 9.59
N PHE A 63 -16.30 11.00 10.17
CA PHE A 63 -17.38 11.53 11.05
C PHE A 63 -18.67 11.77 10.30
N HIS A 64 -18.61 12.32 9.09
CA HIS A 64 -19.79 12.63 8.27
C HIS A 64 -20.31 11.46 7.45
N ASN A 65 -19.75 10.27 7.63
CA ASN A 65 -20.17 9.07 6.90
C ASN A 65 -20.03 9.19 5.37
N TYR A 66 -19.10 10.01 4.89
CA TYR A 66 -18.86 10.11 3.45
C TYR A 66 -18.23 8.83 2.89
N PRO A 67 -18.46 8.51 1.61
CA PRO A 67 -17.87 7.34 0.99
C PRO A 67 -16.34 7.38 1.08
N LEU A 68 -15.77 6.37 1.72
CA LEU A 68 -14.33 6.16 1.77
C LEU A 68 -13.96 5.16 0.68
N GLY A 69 -12.94 5.47 -0.11
CA GLY A 69 -12.50 4.53 -1.13
C GLY A 69 -12.11 3.18 -0.54
N ASN A 70 -12.16 2.14 -1.35
CA ASN A 70 -11.84 0.76 -0.98
C ASN A 70 -10.35 0.61 -0.63
N ALA A 71 -10.03 -0.10 0.46
CA ALA A 71 -8.67 -0.54 0.74
C ALA A 71 -8.42 -1.90 0.09
N ILE A 72 -7.25 -2.09 -0.52
CA ILE A 72 -6.89 -3.34 -1.18
C ILE A 72 -5.72 -3.97 -0.46
N LEU A 73 -5.94 -5.17 0.03
CA LEU A 73 -5.03 -5.91 0.87
C LEU A 73 -4.72 -7.27 0.23
N ASN A 74 -3.47 -7.65 0.18
CA ASN A 74 -3.07 -9.01 -0.11
C ASN A 74 -3.00 -9.78 1.19
N LYS A 75 -3.84 -10.81 1.33
CA LYS A 75 -3.89 -11.67 2.49
C LYS A 75 -2.88 -12.79 2.33
N VAL A 76 -1.95 -12.87 3.26
CA VAL A 76 -0.83 -13.81 3.25
C VAL A 76 -0.89 -14.67 4.51
N TYR A 77 -0.67 -15.96 4.35
CA TYR A 77 -0.51 -16.91 5.43
C TYR A 77 0.95 -17.34 5.50
N ASP A 78 1.51 -17.42 6.70
CA ASP A 78 2.89 -17.91 6.89
C ASP A 78 2.94 -19.44 6.65
N ASN A 79 1.88 -20.16 7.02
CA ASN A 79 1.66 -21.56 6.70
C ASN A 79 0.24 -21.77 6.20
N PRO A 80 -0.02 -22.78 5.33
CA PRO A 80 -1.37 -23.10 4.83
C PRO A 80 -2.39 -23.40 5.91
N ASP A 81 -1.93 -23.95 7.05
CA ASP A 81 -2.76 -24.34 8.20
C ASP A 81 -2.96 -23.19 9.20
N ASP A 82 -2.34 -22.02 8.96
CA ASP A 82 -2.48 -20.87 9.86
C ASP A 82 -3.87 -20.25 9.76
N THR A 83 -4.47 -19.99 10.90
CA THR A 83 -5.69 -19.19 11.02
C THR A 83 -5.39 -17.69 11.03
N ASP A 84 -4.14 -17.33 11.27
CA ASP A 84 -3.65 -15.96 11.46
C ASP A 84 -2.97 -15.42 10.20
N ALA A 85 -3.71 -14.64 9.42
CA ALA A 85 -3.18 -14.01 8.22
C ALA A 85 -2.52 -12.66 8.50
N TRP A 86 -1.52 -12.35 7.67
CA TRP A 86 -1.01 -11.00 7.47
C TRP A 86 -1.70 -10.35 6.28
N TYR A 87 -1.65 -9.03 6.23
CA TYR A 87 -2.27 -8.27 5.16
C TYR A 87 -1.29 -7.23 4.64
N ASP A 88 -0.80 -7.43 3.44
CA ASP A 88 0.03 -6.44 2.75
C ASP A 88 -0.86 -5.40 2.09
N ILE A 89 -0.62 -4.11 2.39
CA ILE A 89 -1.45 -3.01 1.92
C ILE A 89 -1.04 -2.65 0.50
N TYR A 90 -1.92 -2.85 -0.49
CA TYR A 90 -1.69 -2.47 -1.89
C TYR A 90 -2.32 -1.13 -2.26
N ASP A 91 -3.51 -0.83 -1.72
CA ASP A 91 -4.10 0.51 -1.77
C ASP A 91 -4.73 0.88 -0.44
N GLY A 92 -4.90 2.19 -0.21
CA GLY A 92 -5.47 2.72 1.04
C GLY A 92 -4.45 2.97 2.15
N ARG A 93 -3.15 2.82 1.91
CA ARG A 93 -2.11 3.02 2.91
C ARG A 93 -2.23 4.36 3.64
N HIS A 94 -2.39 5.46 2.91
CA HIS A 94 -2.50 6.79 3.52
C HIS A 94 -3.70 6.94 4.45
N ARG A 95 -4.82 6.33 4.07
CA ARG A 95 -6.03 6.28 4.89
C ARG A 95 -5.77 5.52 6.18
N ILE A 96 -5.16 4.35 6.08
CA ILE A 96 -4.81 3.49 7.21
C ILE A 96 -3.84 4.21 8.16
N GLU A 97 -2.78 4.83 7.63
CA GLU A 97 -1.83 5.59 8.43
C GLU A 97 -2.47 6.82 9.09
N THR A 98 -3.33 7.55 8.39
CA THR A 98 -4.01 8.71 8.96
C THR A 98 -4.95 8.31 10.09
N ILE A 99 -5.70 7.24 9.94
CA ILE A 99 -6.55 6.68 10.99
C ILE A 99 -5.72 6.33 12.22
N TRP A 100 -4.62 5.61 12.01
CA TRP A 100 -3.74 5.21 13.10
C TRP A 100 -3.14 6.42 13.82
N LYS A 101 -2.64 7.41 13.07
CA LYS A 101 -2.09 8.66 13.61
C LYS A 101 -3.10 9.45 14.44
N PHE A 102 -4.34 9.55 13.97
CA PHE A 102 -5.38 10.26 14.70
C PHE A 102 -5.69 9.55 16.01
N ILE A 103 -5.91 8.24 15.99
CA ILE A 103 -6.19 7.44 17.21
C ILE A 103 -5.02 7.51 18.21
N ASN A 104 -3.78 7.60 17.72
CA ASN A 104 -2.58 7.75 18.57
C ASN A 104 -2.27 9.20 18.94
N ASN A 105 -3.18 10.14 18.66
CA ASN A 105 -3.05 11.56 19.02
C ASN A 105 -1.84 12.27 18.40
N GLU A 106 -1.43 11.88 17.19
CA GLU A 106 -0.33 12.55 16.50
C GLU A 106 -0.74 13.89 15.88
N PHE A 107 -2.02 14.11 15.65
CA PHE A 107 -2.54 15.40 15.19
C PHE A 107 -3.95 15.66 15.74
N ARG A 108 -4.39 16.92 15.66
CA ARG A 108 -5.72 17.37 16.07
C ARG A 108 -6.63 17.48 14.86
N TYR A 109 -7.91 17.11 15.03
CA TYR A 109 -8.98 17.43 14.09
C TYR A 109 -9.88 18.48 14.73
N ASN A 110 -10.12 19.61 14.06
CA ASN A 110 -10.87 20.76 14.60
C ASN A 110 -10.39 21.19 16.00
N GLY A 111 -9.08 21.16 16.25
CA GLY A 111 -8.48 21.55 17.51
C GLY A 111 -8.52 20.47 18.62
N VAL A 112 -9.14 19.31 18.37
CA VAL A 112 -9.38 18.24 19.36
C VAL A 112 -8.53 17.01 19.00
N TYR A 113 -7.89 16.40 19.99
CA TYR A 113 -7.25 15.10 19.84
C TYR A 113 -8.27 13.97 19.97
N TYR A 114 -7.98 12.81 19.42
CA TYR A 114 -8.85 11.62 19.55
C TYR A 114 -9.13 11.27 21.01
N ARG A 115 -8.14 11.36 21.91
CA ARG A 115 -8.33 11.10 23.35
C ARG A 115 -9.33 12.05 24.03
N ASP A 116 -9.48 13.27 23.49
CA ASP A 116 -10.34 14.33 24.05
C ASP A 116 -11.75 14.33 23.45
N LEU A 117 -12.03 13.41 22.51
CA LEU A 117 -13.36 13.21 21.94
C LEU A 117 -14.35 12.74 23.00
N SER A 118 -15.61 13.12 22.87
CA SER A 118 -16.71 12.53 23.65
C SER A 118 -16.78 11.02 23.43
N VAL A 119 -17.38 10.29 24.37
CA VAL A 119 -17.61 8.85 24.24
C VAL A 119 -18.44 8.53 22.99
N ALA A 120 -19.44 9.36 22.70
CA ALA A 120 -20.29 9.20 21.52
C ALA A 120 -19.54 9.41 20.21
N ASP A 121 -18.74 10.48 20.11
CA ASP A 121 -17.95 10.76 18.91
C ASP A 121 -16.89 9.69 18.68
N ARG A 122 -16.24 9.23 19.76
CA ARG A 122 -15.25 8.16 19.69
C ARG A 122 -15.87 6.85 19.21
N LYS A 123 -17.09 6.54 19.69
CA LYS A 123 -17.84 5.37 19.22
C LYS A 123 -18.17 5.49 17.74
N THR A 124 -18.73 6.64 17.32
CA THR A 124 -19.06 6.92 15.91
C THR A 124 -17.84 6.74 15.00
N PHE A 125 -16.68 7.31 15.39
CA PHE A 125 -15.44 7.18 14.63
C PHE A 125 -14.97 5.73 14.55
N ASN A 126 -14.94 5.02 15.66
CA ASN A 126 -14.42 3.66 15.77
C ASN A 126 -15.24 2.62 15.00
N GLU A 127 -16.58 2.76 15.02
CA GLU A 127 -17.51 1.81 14.40
C GLU A 127 -17.69 2.08 12.90
N ARG A 128 -17.15 3.19 12.38
CA ARG A 128 -17.20 3.49 10.95
C ARG A 128 -16.57 2.36 10.15
N LYS A 129 -17.34 1.85 9.17
CA LYS A 129 -16.90 0.75 8.31
C LYS A 129 -16.18 1.29 7.07
N ILE A 130 -15.07 0.66 6.73
CA ILE A 130 -14.27 0.92 5.54
C ILE A 130 -14.35 -0.30 4.64
N PRO A 131 -14.70 -0.13 3.36
CA PRO A 131 -14.67 -1.23 2.40
C PRO A 131 -13.25 -1.77 2.24
N VAL A 132 -13.11 -3.08 2.25
CA VAL A 132 -11.84 -3.78 2.08
C VAL A 132 -12.00 -4.85 1.02
N THR A 133 -11.08 -4.90 0.07
CA THR A 133 -10.91 -6.01 -0.86
C THR A 133 -9.68 -6.80 -0.44
N GLU A 134 -9.89 -8.05 -0.08
CA GLU A 134 -8.83 -9.00 0.23
C GLU A 134 -8.53 -9.83 -1.04
N ILE A 135 -7.26 -9.87 -1.41
CA ILE A 135 -6.73 -10.74 -2.48
C ILE A 135 -6.00 -11.89 -1.77
N THR A 136 -6.27 -13.11 -2.20
CA THR A 136 -5.58 -14.31 -1.72
C THR A 136 -5.14 -15.13 -2.92
N PHE A 137 -3.94 -15.68 -2.89
CA PHE A 137 -3.42 -16.56 -3.92
C PHE A 137 -3.53 -18.02 -3.51
N ASP A 138 -3.68 -18.89 -4.51
CA ASP A 138 -3.58 -20.33 -4.28
C ASP A 138 -2.16 -20.69 -3.84
N ALA A 139 -2.04 -21.71 -2.99
CA ALA A 139 -0.76 -22.14 -2.42
C ALA A 139 0.28 -22.54 -3.49
N GLU A 140 -0.19 -22.98 -4.66
CA GLU A 140 0.66 -23.38 -5.79
C GLU A 140 1.16 -22.19 -6.61
N THR A 141 0.66 -20.98 -6.38
CA THR A 141 1.07 -19.79 -7.13
C THR A 141 2.45 -19.34 -6.67
N SER A 142 3.44 -19.39 -7.55
CA SER A 142 4.81 -18.96 -7.22
C SER A 142 4.86 -17.48 -6.79
N ALA A 143 5.82 -17.13 -5.93
CA ALA A 143 6.01 -15.77 -5.44
C ALA A 143 6.20 -14.75 -6.59
N GLU A 144 6.91 -15.16 -7.66
CA GLU A 144 7.09 -14.31 -8.86
C GLU A 144 5.78 -14.06 -9.59
N ARG A 145 4.93 -15.08 -9.70
CA ARG A 145 3.62 -14.94 -10.33
C ARG A 145 2.70 -14.07 -9.50
N GLN A 146 2.70 -14.21 -8.17
CA GLN A 146 1.97 -13.34 -7.26
C GLN A 146 2.43 -11.89 -7.40
N ALA A 147 3.74 -11.63 -7.39
CA ALA A 147 4.30 -10.29 -7.56
C ALA A 147 3.87 -9.66 -8.89
N TYR A 148 3.92 -10.41 -9.99
CA TYR A 148 3.48 -9.94 -11.30
C TYR A 148 2.00 -9.55 -11.31
N ILE A 149 1.11 -10.39 -10.78
CA ILE A 149 -0.33 -10.13 -10.72
C ILE A 149 -0.62 -8.91 -9.85
N LEU A 150 0.04 -8.79 -8.69
CA LEU A 150 -0.15 -7.66 -7.79
C LEU A 150 0.34 -6.34 -8.40
N ALA A 151 1.42 -6.38 -9.19
CA ALA A 151 1.88 -5.23 -9.95
C ALA A 151 0.86 -4.80 -11.01
N ASP A 152 0.29 -5.75 -11.76
CA ASP A 152 -0.76 -5.46 -12.76
C ASP A 152 -2.03 -4.90 -12.09
N VAL A 153 -2.46 -5.47 -10.97
CA VAL A 153 -3.57 -4.93 -10.17
C VAL A 153 -3.28 -3.49 -9.76
N PHE A 154 -2.09 -3.21 -9.22
CA PHE A 154 -1.69 -1.87 -8.82
C PHE A 154 -1.74 -0.87 -9.99
N ILE A 155 -1.21 -1.24 -11.16
CA ILE A 155 -1.23 -0.41 -12.36
C ILE A 155 -2.67 -0.13 -12.79
N ARG A 156 -3.54 -1.14 -12.82
CA ARG A 156 -4.95 -1.01 -13.22
C ARG A 156 -5.73 -0.10 -12.27
N LEU A 157 -5.51 -0.20 -10.98
CA LEU A 157 -6.16 0.64 -9.97
C LEU A 157 -5.76 2.11 -10.07
N ASN A 158 -4.54 2.38 -10.50
CA ASN A 158 -4.02 3.73 -10.64
C ASN A 158 -4.18 4.33 -12.04
N ARG A 159 -4.88 3.68 -12.97
CA ARG A 159 -5.06 4.19 -14.36
C ARG A 159 -5.71 5.57 -14.45
N GLY A 160 -6.46 6.00 -13.43
CA GLY A 160 -7.01 7.36 -13.33
C GLY A 160 -6.02 8.42 -12.84
N VAL A 161 -4.83 8.02 -12.38
CA VAL A 161 -3.75 8.92 -11.95
C VAL A 161 -2.59 8.72 -12.92
N LYS A 162 -2.04 9.81 -13.45
CA LYS A 162 -0.87 9.72 -14.33
C LYS A 162 0.29 9.10 -13.55
N LEU A 163 0.56 7.83 -13.82
CA LEU A 163 1.73 7.15 -13.28
C LEU A 163 2.95 7.60 -14.08
N THR A 164 4.05 7.86 -13.39
CA THR A 164 5.35 8.09 -14.01
C THR A 164 5.99 6.74 -14.38
N ASP A 165 6.95 6.75 -15.31
CA ASP A 165 7.71 5.55 -15.67
C ASP A 165 8.42 4.95 -14.46
N SER A 166 8.92 5.79 -13.56
CA SER A 166 9.49 5.35 -12.28
C SER A 166 8.46 4.66 -11.38
N ASP A 167 7.18 5.09 -11.40
CA ASP A 167 6.12 4.39 -10.66
C ASP A 167 5.88 2.99 -11.19
N LEU A 168 5.95 2.84 -12.52
CA LEU A 168 5.82 1.54 -13.17
C LEU A 168 7.01 0.64 -12.86
N CYS A 169 8.24 1.17 -12.88
CA CYS A 169 9.44 0.44 -12.47
C CYS A 169 9.33 -0.05 -11.01
N TRP A 170 8.92 0.83 -10.10
CA TRP A 170 8.73 0.45 -8.69
C TRP A 170 7.64 -0.61 -8.49
N ALA A 171 6.54 -0.55 -9.25
CA ALA A 171 5.49 -1.57 -9.21
C ALA A 171 6.00 -2.95 -9.68
N ASN A 172 6.95 -2.95 -10.62
CA ASN A 172 7.51 -4.15 -11.23
C ASN A 172 8.94 -4.49 -10.73
N ARG A 173 9.36 -3.95 -9.58
CA ARG A 173 10.72 -4.09 -9.06
C ARG A 173 11.18 -5.54 -8.82
N ASP A 174 10.25 -6.48 -8.68
CA ASP A 174 10.55 -7.90 -8.51
C ASP A 174 10.86 -8.60 -9.85
N MET A 175 10.67 -7.90 -10.97
CA MET A 175 11.11 -8.39 -12.27
C MET A 175 12.65 -8.45 -12.33
N PRO A 176 13.22 -9.48 -12.98
CA PRO A 176 14.66 -9.73 -12.95
C PRO A 176 15.52 -8.52 -13.34
N MET A 177 15.16 -7.81 -14.40
CA MET A 177 15.90 -6.63 -14.88
C MET A 177 15.85 -5.47 -13.86
N ILE A 178 14.68 -5.15 -13.33
CA ILE A 178 14.53 -4.05 -12.37
C ILE A 178 15.21 -4.39 -11.04
N ARG A 179 15.10 -5.65 -10.59
CA ARG A 179 15.82 -6.15 -9.42
C ARG A 179 17.34 -6.03 -9.59
N ALA A 180 17.88 -6.43 -10.75
CA ALA A 180 19.31 -6.28 -11.04
C ALA A 180 19.75 -4.82 -11.02
N THR A 181 18.94 -3.91 -11.58
CA THR A 181 19.21 -2.46 -11.54
C THR A 181 19.22 -1.93 -10.10
N LEU A 182 18.27 -2.32 -9.26
CA LEU A 182 18.23 -1.90 -7.86
C LEU A 182 19.44 -2.45 -7.09
N GLN A 183 19.82 -3.70 -7.29
CA GLN A 183 21.02 -4.27 -6.68
C GLN A 183 22.30 -3.52 -7.11
N MET A 184 22.41 -3.19 -8.39
CA MET A 184 23.53 -2.38 -8.89
C MET A 184 23.54 -0.97 -8.26
N LEU A 185 22.38 -0.33 -8.11
CA LEU A 185 22.30 0.97 -7.46
C LEU A 185 22.72 0.90 -5.98
N ASP A 186 22.32 -0.13 -5.25
CA ASP A 186 22.73 -0.37 -3.86
C ASP A 186 24.26 -0.57 -3.76
N GLU A 187 24.84 -1.37 -4.67
CA GLU A 187 26.26 -1.70 -4.66
C GLU A 187 27.15 -0.49 -4.98
N TYR A 188 26.69 0.39 -5.88
CA TYR A 188 27.48 1.53 -6.36
C TYR A 188 26.95 2.88 -5.87
N GLU A 189 26.07 2.94 -4.88
CA GLU A 189 25.39 4.16 -4.42
C GLU A 189 26.36 5.31 -4.17
N ASP A 190 27.43 5.09 -3.41
CA ASP A 190 28.39 6.15 -3.06
C ASP A 190 29.12 6.70 -4.29
N ARG A 191 29.48 5.84 -5.25
CA ARG A 191 30.13 6.25 -6.50
C ARG A 191 29.19 7.03 -7.40
N LEU A 192 27.93 6.59 -7.49
CA LEU A 192 26.92 7.25 -8.30
C LEU A 192 26.56 8.61 -7.70
N ARG A 193 26.40 8.72 -6.40
CA ARG A 193 26.20 10.01 -5.72
C ARG A 193 27.34 10.98 -5.95
N ALA A 194 28.58 10.52 -5.88
CA ALA A 194 29.76 11.35 -6.16
C ALA A 194 29.81 11.83 -7.60
N SER A 195 29.42 10.98 -8.56
CA SER A 195 29.47 11.28 -9.99
C SER A 195 28.33 12.19 -10.46
N PHE A 196 27.15 12.09 -9.86
CA PHE A 196 25.94 12.81 -10.26
C PHE A 196 25.52 13.93 -9.31
N GLY A 197 26.46 14.51 -8.55
CA GLY A 197 26.22 15.72 -7.78
C GLY A 197 25.31 15.54 -6.56
N GLY A 198 25.32 14.37 -5.94
CA GLY A 198 24.54 14.09 -4.72
C GLY A 198 23.05 13.80 -4.94
N CYS A 199 22.66 13.42 -6.17
CA CYS A 199 21.31 12.96 -6.44
C CYS A 199 20.96 11.70 -5.61
N ASP A 200 19.71 11.58 -5.25
CA ASP A 200 19.21 10.34 -4.63
C ASP A 200 19.01 9.29 -5.72
N VAL A 201 19.95 8.36 -5.83
CA VAL A 201 19.96 7.30 -6.87
C VAL A 201 18.73 6.38 -6.76
N HIS A 202 18.08 6.35 -5.61
CA HIS A 202 16.83 5.63 -5.39
C HIS A 202 15.60 6.53 -5.51
N ALA A 203 15.78 7.80 -5.87
CA ALA A 203 14.66 8.70 -6.07
C ALA A 203 13.71 8.13 -7.12
N ARG A 204 12.44 8.18 -6.80
CA ARG A 204 11.37 7.64 -7.64
C ARG A 204 11.37 8.21 -9.07
N THR A 205 11.77 9.46 -9.21
CA THR A 205 11.86 10.16 -10.50
C THR A 205 13.03 9.67 -11.37
N ASP A 206 14.05 9.07 -10.75
CA ASP A 206 15.28 8.68 -11.42
C ASP A 206 15.35 7.19 -11.76
N LEU A 207 14.57 6.34 -11.07
CA LEU A 207 14.62 4.89 -11.25
C LEU A 207 14.37 4.46 -12.70
N ALA A 208 13.42 5.08 -13.40
CA ALA A 208 13.16 4.76 -14.81
C ALA A 208 14.35 5.07 -15.70
N ASN A 209 15.08 6.15 -15.42
CA ASN A 209 16.28 6.53 -16.14
C ASN A 209 17.40 5.51 -15.92
N TRP A 210 17.56 5.02 -14.67
CA TRP A 210 18.55 3.99 -14.37
C TRP A 210 18.23 2.64 -15.04
N VAL A 211 16.94 2.23 -15.03
CA VAL A 211 16.50 1.00 -15.72
C VAL A 211 16.76 1.09 -17.23
N ALA A 212 16.64 2.28 -17.83
CA ALA A 212 16.92 2.46 -19.26
C ALA A 212 18.40 2.42 -19.64
N LEU A 213 19.31 2.50 -18.66
CA LEU A 213 20.77 2.46 -18.86
C LEU A 213 21.36 1.05 -18.73
N VAL A 214 20.60 0.07 -18.22
CA VAL A 214 21.00 -1.33 -18.03
C VAL A 214 20.39 -2.21 -19.12
#